data_96e28d774f27dbe3320f26f9da59645c
#
_entry.id   96e28d774f27dbe3320f26f9da59645c
#
_cell.length_a   1.000
_cell.length_b   1.000
_cell.length_c   1.000
_cell.angle_alpha   90.00
_cell.angle_beta   90.00
_cell.angle_gamma   90.00
#
_symmetry.space_group_name_H-M   'P 1'
#
loop_
_entity.id
_entity.type
_entity.pdbx_description
1 polymer ?
#
loop_
_entity_poly.entity_id
_entity_poly.type
_entity_poly.pdbx_seq_one_letter_code
_entity_poly.pdbx_strand_id
1 'polypeptide(L)'
;MITKGDLLVTSQNDKTVKEYNGTTGAFVDVAASGGALGDPLGVVMGLDGNLLVSDGQTNQVKRYNSATGSFMNVFASTNLAGPEGMTIHNGVLYVTNSNSPQGVQSFDATTGVNTGSFVPSLANPSPRDVRVNPANNRLYVLYYNVASVETFDLTTKASFGLLMPANDQAATGGLFTPSGIAFGPDGNLYISGGTSPGNLGVRRYNPTTGAFIDFFAKSGNDDYVPIGIAFGPDNNLYVATGFSNVMRFNYPTGAFMDFFVPLSGGGLSEPFHLTFATGPSSTLTYTLQRDCLNNLDDPGMRWQIEGGKVLVNGMHVADYSSVKRVSCGTTEQNTAQLWVTLFFLGANPPENMTLHGAHDFGSGGEIGSVSAASQAYSANIGKQFKRVGDTLTIG
;
A
#
# COMPACT_ATOMS: atom_id res chain seq x y z
N MET A 1 15.20 10.62 -9.85
CA MET A 1 15.00 9.26 -9.26
C MET A 1 14.24 9.43 -7.97
N ILE A 2 13.10 8.81 -7.85
CA ILE A 2 12.28 8.91 -6.64
C ILE A 2 13.03 8.30 -5.46
N THR A 3 13.14 9.07 -4.39
CA THR A 3 13.85 8.66 -3.18
C THR A 3 12.85 8.10 -2.16
N LYS A 4 13.21 6.98 -1.51
CA LYS A 4 12.37 6.43 -0.43
C LYS A 4 12.13 7.47 0.66
N GLY A 5 10.88 7.65 1.02
CA GLY A 5 10.43 8.63 2.00
C GLY A 5 10.03 9.99 1.41
N ASP A 6 10.29 10.23 0.12
CA ASP A 6 9.81 11.45 -0.53
C ASP A 6 8.29 11.41 -0.75
N LEU A 7 7.68 12.58 -0.76
CA LEU A 7 6.26 12.76 -0.94
C LEU A 7 5.92 12.89 -2.42
N LEU A 8 5.02 12.05 -2.89
CA LEU A 8 4.46 12.07 -4.25
C LEU A 8 3.06 12.64 -4.21
N VAL A 9 2.78 13.63 -5.03
CA VAL A 9 1.49 14.33 -5.07
C VAL A 9 0.99 14.42 -6.51
N THR A 10 -0.24 13.97 -6.76
CA THR A 10 -0.88 14.19 -8.07
C THR A 10 -1.23 15.67 -8.22
N SER A 11 -1.07 16.20 -9.43
CA SER A 11 -1.30 17.58 -9.80
C SER A 11 -2.16 17.60 -11.06
N GLN A 12 -3.48 17.82 -10.88
CA GLN A 12 -4.47 17.57 -11.93
C GLN A 12 -4.34 18.54 -13.10
N ASN A 13 -4.27 19.84 -12.81
CA ASN A 13 -4.30 20.85 -13.86
C ASN A 13 -3.06 20.83 -14.77
N ASP A 14 -1.89 20.52 -14.25
CA ASP A 14 -0.69 20.38 -15.07
C ASP A 14 -0.41 18.94 -15.51
N LYS A 15 -1.28 18.00 -15.13
CA LYS A 15 -1.28 16.61 -15.61
C LYS A 15 0.03 15.88 -15.29
N THR A 16 0.48 16.02 -14.05
CA THR A 16 1.72 15.43 -13.56
C THR A 16 1.54 14.79 -12.19
N VAL A 17 2.53 14.02 -11.77
CA VAL A 17 2.79 13.71 -10.37
C VAL A 17 4.09 14.41 -9.98
N LYS A 18 4.08 15.11 -8.86
CA LYS A 18 5.24 15.84 -8.35
C LYS A 18 5.89 15.11 -7.20
N GLU A 19 7.21 15.20 -7.12
CA GLU A 19 8.03 14.67 -6.03
C GLU A 19 8.53 15.84 -5.17
N TYR A 20 8.38 15.66 -3.86
CA TYR A 20 8.86 16.60 -2.85
C TYR A 20 9.74 15.83 -1.85
N ASN A 21 10.82 16.46 -1.42
CA ASN A 21 11.66 15.90 -0.36
C ASN A 21 10.83 15.63 0.90
N GLY A 22 10.80 14.39 1.34
CA GLY A 22 9.92 13.92 2.42
C GLY A 22 10.25 14.47 3.80
N THR A 23 11.38 15.17 3.96
CA THR A 23 11.76 15.84 5.21
C THR A 23 11.45 17.33 5.18
N THR A 24 11.70 17.99 4.06
CA THR A 24 11.68 19.46 3.97
C THR A 24 10.49 20.02 3.19
N GLY A 25 9.78 19.18 2.41
CA GLY A 25 8.71 19.62 1.50
C GLY A 25 9.22 20.39 0.26
N ALA A 26 10.53 20.49 0.08
CA ALA A 26 11.09 21.15 -1.09
C ALA A 26 10.78 20.34 -2.36
N PHE A 27 10.39 21.03 -3.44
CA PHE A 27 10.19 20.39 -4.75
C PHE A 27 11.49 19.74 -5.24
N VAL A 28 11.39 18.49 -5.67
CA VAL A 28 12.51 17.72 -6.20
C VAL A 28 12.42 17.64 -7.72
N ASP A 29 11.35 17.07 -8.25
CA ASP A 29 11.19 16.81 -9.68
C ASP A 29 9.73 16.49 -10.05
N VAL A 30 9.49 16.31 -11.34
CA VAL A 30 8.24 15.73 -11.87
C VAL A 30 8.38 14.20 -11.90
N ALA A 31 7.70 13.53 -10.97
CA ALA A 31 7.76 12.08 -10.81
C ALA A 31 7.03 11.29 -11.90
N ALA A 32 6.03 11.89 -12.55
CA ALA A 32 5.34 11.29 -13.70
C ALA A 32 4.78 12.37 -14.63
N SER A 33 5.00 12.18 -15.93
CA SER A 33 4.45 13.03 -16.99
C SER A 33 4.36 12.30 -18.33
N GLY A 34 3.61 12.86 -19.28
CA GLY A 34 3.46 12.29 -20.61
C GLY A 34 2.52 11.08 -20.66
N GLY A 35 2.59 10.28 -21.74
CA GLY A 35 1.68 9.14 -21.95
C GLY A 35 0.21 9.53 -22.05
N ALA A 36 -0.11 10.76 -22.50
CA ALA A 36 -1.45 11.33 -22.50
C ALA A 36 -2.12 11.27 -21.11
N LEU A 37 -1.36 11.51 -20.05
CA LEU A 37 -1.90 11.67 -18.71
C LEU A 37 -2.87 12.86 -18.71
N GLY A 38 -4.14 12.59 -18.44
CA GLY A 38 -5.21 13.58 -18.63
C GLY A 38 -5.75 14.13 -17.32
N ASP A 39 -5.96 13.25 -16.36
CA ASP A 39 -6.52 13.57 -15.04
C ASP A 39 -5.90 12.64 -13.98
N PRO A 40 -4.70 12.96 -13.46
CA PRO A 40 -4.04 12.14 -12.45
C PRO A 40 -4.76 12.27 -11.10
N LEU A 41 -5.40 11.20 -10.66
CA LEU A 41 -6.17 11.17 -9.42
C LEU A 41 -5.43 10.41 -8.32
N GLY A 42 -5.31 9.10 -8.41
CA GLY A 42 -4.58 8.28 -7.44
C GLY A 42 -3.13 8.03 -7.82
N VAL A 43 -2.27 7.85 -6.84
CA VAL A 43 -0.87 7.46 -7.03
C VAL A 43 -0.45 6.45 -5.98
N VAL A 44 0.20 5.36 -6.42
CA VAL A 44 0.83 4.37 -5.54
C VAL A 44 2.15 3.90 -6.14
N MET A 45 3.04 3.41 -5.29
CA MET A 45 4.23 2.70 -5.75
C MET A 45 3.85 1.27 -6.14
N GLY A 46 4.18 0.87 -7.36
CA GLY A 46 4.06 -0.51 -7.82
C GLY A 46 5.05 -1.43 -7.14
N LEU A 47 4.80 -2.74 -7.22
CA LEU A 47 5.69 -3.76 -6.62
C LEU A 47 7.09 -3.77 -7.22
N ASP A 48 7.23 -3.29 -8.44
CA ASP A 48 8.51 -3.14 -9.17
C ASP A 48 9.24 -1.82 -8.86
N GLY A 49 8.69 -1.02 -7.94
CA GLY A 49 9.23 0.28 -7.57
C GLY A 49 8.96 1.41 -8.56
N ASN A 50 8.18 1.17 -9.61
CA ASN A 50 7.71 2.20 -10.53
C ASN A 50 6.39 2.82 -10.03
N LEU A 51 6.01 3.99 -10.55
CA LEU A 51 4.75 4.61 -10.18
C LEU A 51 3.58 4.03 -10.97
N LEU A 52 2.48 3.81 -10.28
CA LEU A 52 1.17 3.60 -10.88
C LEU A 52 0.30 4.81 -10.58
N VAL A 53 -0.28 5.39 -11.62
CA VAL A 53 -1.13 6.59 -11.56
C VAL A 53 -2.47 6.28 -12.20
N SER A 54 -3.56 6.47 -11.47
CA SER A 54 -4.90 6.41 -12.06
C SER A 54 -5.20 7.68 -12.84
N ASP A 55 -5.74 7.51 -14.03
CA ASP A 55 -6.11 8.61 -14.94
C ASP A 55 -7.61 8.55 -15.20
N GLY A 56 -8.34 9.44 -14.55
CA GLY A 56 -9.80 9.54 -14.65
C GLY A 56 -10.29 9.89 -16.04
N GLN A 57 -9.53 10.65 -16.81
CA GLN A 57 -9.91 11.08 -18.15
C GLN A 57 -9.78 9.94 -19.18
N THR A 58 -8.74 9.11 -19.08
CA THR A 58 -8.49 8.04 -20.05
C THR A 58 -9.00 6.68 -19.58
N ASN A 59 -9.53 6.59 -18.36
CA ASN A 59 -9.99 5.34 -17.74
C ASN A 59 -8.89 4.27 -17.67
N GLN A 60 -7.71 4.67 -17.22
CA GLN A 60 -6.54 3.81 -17.19
C GLN A 60 -5.77 3.96 -15.88
N VAL A 61 -5.02 2.93 -15.53
CA VAL A 61 -3.88 3.04 -14.63
C VAL A 61 -2.63 3.03 -15.50
N LYS A 62 -1.82 4.06 -15.39
CA LYS A 62 -0.58 4.25 -16.16
C LYS A 62 0.63 4.00 -15.28
N ARG A 63 1.68 3.46 -15.90
CA ARG A 63 2.94 3.14 -15.23
C ARG A 63 4.05 4.07 -15.69
N TYR A 64 4.80 4.61 -14.74
CA TYR A 64 5.89 5.54 -14.97
C TYR A 64 7.17 5.06 -14.32
N ASN A 65 8.28 5.24 -15.01
CA ASN A 65 9.60 4.90 -14.51
C ASN A 65 9.99 5.81 -13.35
N SER A 66 10.26 5.26 -12.19
CA SER A 66 10.58 6.02 -10.98
C SER A 66 11.93 6.75 -11.01
N ALA A 67 12.82 6.36 -11.92
CA ALA A 67 14.10 7.03 -12.07
C ALA A 67 14.05 8.26 -13.01
N THR A 68 13.12 8.26 -13.96
CA THR A 68 13.08 9.27 -15.04
C THR A 68 11.76 10.04 -15.12
N GLY A 69 10.71 9.61 -14.41
CA GLY A 69 9.35 10.15 -14.54
C GLY A 69 8.65 9.86 -15.88
N SER A 70 9.30 9.09 -16.76
CA SER A 70 8.80 8.83 -18.11
C SER A 70 7.70 7.78 -18.13
N PHE A 71 6.69 7.99 -18.98
CA PHE A 71 5.65 6.99 -19.25
C PHE A 71 6.26 5.69 -19.77
N MET A 72 5.85 4.56 -19.22
CA MET A 72 6.28 3.24 -19.65
C MET A 72 5.19 2.54 -20.47
N ASN A 73 4.02 2.36 -19.89
CA ASN A 73 2.88 1.69 -20.53
C ASN A 73 1.56 1.99 -19.81
N VAL A 74 0.46 1.58 -20.43
CA VAL A 74 -0.82 1.41 -19.75
C VAL A 74 -0.73 0.12 -18.93
N PHE A 75 -0.80 0.24 -17.61
CA PHE A 75 -0.69 -0.89 -16.69
C PHE A 75 -2.01 -1.67 -16.60
N ALA A 76 -3.14 -0.95 -16.46
CA ALA A 76 -4.46 -1.53 -16.39
C ALA A 76 -5.50 -0.62 -17.05
N SER A 77 -6.49 -1.20 -17.74
CA SER A 77 -7.58 -0.44 -18.37
C SER A 77 -8.90 -1.19 -18.41
N THR A 78 -8.89 -2.51 -18.20
CA THR A 78 -10.08 -3.35 -18.31
C THR A 78 -11.08 -3.03 -17.21
N ASN A 79 -12.33 -2.70 -17.61
CA ASN A 79 -13.43 -2.37 -16.69
C ASN A 79 -13.18 -1.16 -15.79
N LEU A 80 -12.28 -0.25 -16.16
CA LEU A 80 -12.09 1.01 -15.48
C LEU A 80 -12.98 2.09 -16.05
N ALA A 81 -13.59 2.88 -15.16
CA ALA A 81 -14.43 4.02 -15.47
C ALA A 81 -14.29 5.10 -14.39
N GLY A 82 -13.56 6.17 -14.69
CA GLY A 82 -13.17 7.18 -13.72
C GLY A 82 -12.39 6.56 -12.55
N PRO A 83 -11.24 5.91 -12.79
CA PRO A 83 -10.44 5.34 -11.70
C PRO A 83 -9.86 6.47 -10.84
N GLU A 84 -10.05 6.35 -9.51
CA GLU A 84 -9.57 7.34 -8.54
C GLU A 84 -8.59 6.71 -7.54
N GLY A 85 -9.03 6.39 -6.33
CA GLY A 85 -8.19 5.83 -5.29
C GLY A 85 -7.67 4.43 -5.61
N MET A 86 -6.45 4.16 -5.17
CA MET A 86 -5.78 2.88 -5.38
C MET A 86 -5.08 2.41 -4.12
N THR A 87 -5.00 1.10 -3.94
CA THR A 87 -4.16 0.47 -2.92
C THR A 87 -3.64 -0.88 -3.41
N ILE A 88 -2.43 -1.23 -3.00
CA ILE A 88 -1.85 -2.56 -3.27
C ILE A 88 -1.77 -3.34 -1.98
N HIS A 89 -2.26 -4.58 -2.00
CA HIS A 89 -2.13 -5.50 -0.88
C HIS A 89 -2.03 -6.94 -1.37
N ASN A 90 -1.05 -7.68 -0.85
CA ASN A 90 -0.83 -9.10 -1.17
C ASN A 90 -0.83 -9.39 -2.68
N GLY A 91 -0.11 -8.58 -3.47
CA GLY A 91 0.00 -8.78 -4.91
C GLY A 91 -1.24 -8.38 -5.71
N VAL A 92 -2.25 -7.78 -5.08
CA VAL A 92 -3.47 -7.30 -5.73
C VAL A 92 -3.51 -5.78 -5.70
N LEU A 93 -3.72 -5.16 -6.84
CA LEU A 93 -4.04 -3.74 -6.97
C LEU A 93 -5.58 -3.58 -6.98
N TYR A 94 -6.09 -2.83 -6.02
CA TYR A 94 -7.50 -2.42 -5.94
C TYR A 94 -7.64 -1.01 -6.47
N VAL A 95 -8.61 -0.78 -7.36
CA VAL A 95 -8.86 0.51 -7.99
C VAL A 95 -10.34 0.87 -7.88
N THR A 96 -10.66 2.03 -7.34
CA THR A 96 -12.03 2.53 -7.31
C THR A 96 -12.45 3.03 -8.70
N ASN A 97 -13.70 2.75 -9.07
CA ASN A 97 -14.39 3.30 -10.24
C ASN A 97 -15.46 4.28 -9.77
N SER A 98 -15.28 5.57 -9.96
CA SER A 98 -16.25 6.59 -9.55
C SER A 98 -17.41 6.75 -10.56
N ASN A 99 -17.17 6.39 -11.83
CA ASN A 99 -18.17 6.40 -12.89
C ASN A 99 -18.75 4.99 -13.12
N SER A 100 -19.88 4.91 -13.82
CA SER A 100 -20.55 3.63 -14.10
C SER A 100 -19.75 2.74 -15.07
N PRO A 101 -19.54 1.45 -14.72
CA PRO A 101 -20.02 0.75 -13.53
C PRO A 101 -19.20 1.11 -12.28
N GLN A 102 -19.85 1.74 -11.29
CA GLN A 102 -19.21 2.12 -10.03
C GLN A 102 -18.85 0.88 -9.23
N GLY A 103 -17.74 0.93 -8.48
CA GLY A 103 -17.30 -0.17 -7.64
C GLY A 103 -15.80 -0.19 -7.45
N VAL A 104 -15.25 -1.36 -7.12
CA VAL A 104 -13.80 -1.57 -7.01
C VAL A 104 -13.38 -2.71 -7.93
N GLN A 105 -12.46 -2.44 -8.83
CA GLN A 105 -11.82 -3.44 -9.67
C GLN A 105 -10.54 -3.96 -9.02
N SER A 106 -10.22 -5.23 -9.25
CA SER A 106 -8.98 -5.84 -8.80
C SER A 106 -8.11 -6.28 -9.97
N PHE A 107 -6.81 -6.09 -9.81
CA PHE A 107 -5.80 -6.44 -10.82
C PHE A 107 -4.63 -7.16 -10.14
N ASP A 108 -3.99 -8.04 -10.86
CA ASP A 108 -2.67 -8.54 -10.47
C ASP A 108 -1.68 -7.36 -10.45
N ALA A 109 -1.08 -7.09 -9.29
CA ALA A 109 -0.25 -5.90 -9.09
C ALA A 109 1.13 -5.97 -9.79
N THR A 110 1.50 -7.14 -10.34
CA THR A 110 2.73 -7.31 -11.13
C THR A 110 2.47 -7.10 -12.61
N THR A 111 1.35 -7.65 -13.12
CA THR A 111 1.09 -7.74 -14.55
C THR A 111 0.04 -6.76 -15.05
N GLY A 112 -0.80 -6.19 -14.17
CA GLY A 112 -1.94 -5.35 -14.52
C GLY A 112 -3.13 -6.13 -15.11
N VAL A 113 -3.10 -7.46 -15.08
CA VAL A 113 -4.20 -8.28 -15.57
C VAL A 113 -5.39 -8.14 -14.63
N ASN A 114 -6.57 -7.86 -15.20
CA ASN A 114 -7.81 -7.75 -14.42
C ASN A 114 -8.18 -9.11 -13.83
N THR A 115 -8.36 -9.16 -12.51
CA THR A 115 -8.77 -10.36 -11.76
C THR A 115 -10.27 -10.34 -11.42
N GLY A 116 -10.98 -9.34 -11.91
CA GLY A 116 -12.43 -9.19 -11.80
C GLY A 116 -12.86 -8.04 -10.90
N SER A 117 -14.18 -7.88 -10.78
CA SER A 117 -14.76 -6.91 -9.85
C SER A 117 -14.59 -7.43 -8.42
N PHE A 118 -14.01 -6.62 -7.55
CA PHE A 118 -13.93 -6.92 -6.13
C PHE A 118 -15.21 -6.46 -5.42
N VAL A 119 -15.61 -5.20 -5.64
CA VAL A 119 -16.91 -4.67 -5.23
C VAL A 119 -17.72 -4.47 -6.51
N PRO A 120 -18.85 -5.17 -6.66
CA PRO A 120 -19.69 -5.04 -7.85
C PRO A 120 -20.28 -3.65 -7.95
N SER A 121 -20.76 -3.32 -9.15
CA SER A 121 -21.41 -2.03 -9.41
C SER A 121 -22.54 -1.76 -8.43
N LEU A 122 -22.44 -0.63 -7.74
CA LEU A 122 -23.44 -0.15 -6.80
C LEU A 122 -24.24 1.00 -7.42
N ALA A 123 -25.47 1.17 -6.99
CA ALA A 123 -26.29 2.28 -7.43
C ALA A 123 -25.87 3.57 -6.71
N ASN A 124 -25.04 4.37 -7.37
CA ASN A 124 -24.74 5.77 -7.01
C ASN A 124 -23.97 6.09 -5.71
N PRO A 125 -23.06 5.25 -5.19
CA PRO A 125 -22.25 5.61 -4.02
C PRO A 125 -21.00 6.44 -4.37
N SER A 126 -20.52 6.43 -5.61
CA SER A 126 -19.26 7.07 -6.06
C SER A 126 -18.06 6.72 -5.16
N PRO A 127 -17.47 5.54 -5.32
CA PRO A 127 -16.30 5.15 -4.54
C PRO A 127 -15.11 6.04 -4.90
N ARG A 128 -14.58 6.73 -3.91
CA ARG A 128 -13.57 7.78 -4.05
C ARG A 128 -12.16 7.28 -3.74
N ASP A 129 -12.03 6.60 -2.62
CA ASP A 129 -10.73 6.08 -2.17
C ASP A 129 -10.90 4.71 -1.51
N VAL A 130 -9.81 3.96 -1.44
CA VAL A 130 -9.78 2.58 -0.96
C VAL A 130 -8.51 2.28 -0.19
N ARG A 131 -8.64 1.64 0.98
CA ARG A 131 -7.50 1.18 1.77
C ARG A 131 -7.74 -0.21 2.32
N VAL A 132 -6.67 -0.95 2.49
CA VAL A 132 -6.67 -2.23 3.21
C VAL A 132 -6.22 -2.00 4.64
N ASN A 133 -6.93 -2.60 5.59
CA ASN A 133 -6.45 -2.76 6.94
C ASN A 133 -5.96 -4.21 7.12
N PRO A 134 -4.65 -4.43 7.14
CA PRO A 134 -4.10 -5.79 7.24
C PRO A 134 -4.35 -6.44 8.61
N ALA A 135 -4.58 -5.62 9.65
CA ALA A 135 -4.83 -6.13 11.00
C ALA A 135 -6.15 -6.91 11.12
N ASN A 136 -7.14 -6.63 10.27
CA ASN A 136 -8.44 -7.30 10.28
C ASN A 136 -8.85 -7.92 8.94
N ASN A 137 -7.92 -7.99 7.96
CA ASN A 137 -8.14 -8.55 6.63
C ASN A 137 -9.34 -7.94 5.89
N ARG A 138 -9.52 -6.61 5.97
CA ARG A 138 -10.65 -5.91 5.36
C ARG A 138 -10.20 -4.84 4.38
N LEU A 139 -10.97 -4.73 3.29
CA LEU A 139 -10.95 -3.58 2.38
C LEU A 139 -11.95 -2.54 2.87
N TYR A 140 -11.54 -1.29 2.95
CA TYR A 140 -12.36 -0.13 3.30
C TYR A 140 -12.54 0.71 2.06
N VAL A 141 -13.78 0.93 1.65
CA VAL A 141 -14.15 1.72 0.47
C VAL A 141 -14.87 2.97 0.90
N LEU A 142 -14.29 4.12 0.60
CA LEU A 142 -14.84 5.44 0.91
C LEU A 142 -15.81 5.86 -0.21
N TYR A 143 -17.03 6.23 0.17
CA TYR A 143 -18.06 6.70 -0.75
C TYR A 143 -18.33 8.18 -0.60
N TYR A 144 -18.17 8.92 -1.69
CA TYR A 144 -18.37 10.37 -1.74
C TYR A 144 -19.82 10.78 -1.56
N ASN A 145 -20.74 10.21 -2.35
CA ASN A 145 -22.14 10.64 -2.42
C ASN A 145 -22.94 10.33 -1.15
N VAL A 146 -22.55 9.31 -0.41
CA VAL A 146 -23.27 8.87 0.79
C VAL A 146 -22.49 9.16 2.09
N ALA A 147 -21.35 9.81 1.98
CA ALA A 147 -20.49 10.19 3.11
C ALA A 147 -20.29 9.05 4.12
N SER A 148 -19.90 7.89 3.64
CA SER A 148 -19.74 6.67 4.43
C SER A 148 -18.59 5.81 3.94
N VAL A 149 -18.23 4.81 4.73
CA VAL A 149 -17.28 3.75 4.38
C VAL A 149 -17.99 2.42 4.47
N GLU A 150 -17.79 1.58 3.48
CA GLU A 150 -18.20 0.17 3.54
C GLU A 150 -16.98 -0.72 3.65
N THR A 151 -17.12 -1.84 4.36
CA THR A 151 -16.02 -2.78 4.57
C THR A 151 -16.31 -4.14 3.98
N PHE A 152 -15.27 -4.75 3.42
CA PHE A 152 -15.37 -6.04 2.74
C PHE A 152 -14.28 -6.99 3.22
N ASP A 153 -14.62 -8.27 3.33
CA ASP A 153 -13.62 -9.32 3.57
C ASP A 153 -12.72 -9.52 2.35
N LEU A 154 -11.41 -9.48 2.53
CA LEU A 154 -10.45 -9.59 1.43
C LEU A 154 -10.44 -10.98 0.78
N THR A 155 -10.84 -12.02 1.51
CA THR A 155 -10.82 -13.41 1.03
C THR A 155 -12.13 -13.79 0.34
N THR A 156 -13.25 -13.51 1.01
CA THR A 156 -14.58 -13.92 0.53
C THR A 156 -15.27 -12.87 -0.32
N LYS A 157 -14.77 -11.64 -0.31
CA LYS A 157 -15.37 -10.42 -0.91
C LYS A 157 -16.74 -10.07 -0.30
N ALA A 158 -17.13 -10.69 0.79
CA ALA A 158 -18.39 -10.42 1.45
C ALA A 158 -18.38 -9.02 2.07
N SER A 159 -19.46 -8.27 1.88
CA SER A 159 -19.67 -6.99 2.54
C SER A 159 -20.04 -7.24 4.01
N PHE A 160 -19.45 -6.45 4.89
CA PHE A 160 -19.88 -6.31 6.28
C PHE A 160 -20.90 -5.18 6.46
N GLY A 161 -21.25 -4.50 5.36
CA GLY A 161 -22.11 -3.32 5.36
C GLY A 161 -21.36 -2.02 5.61
N LEU A 162 -22.13 -0.95 5.71
CA LEU A 162 -21.60 0.37 6.00
C LEU A 162 -21.01 0.40 7.41
N LEU A 163 -19.78 0.86 7.52
CA LEU A 163 -19.08 1.03 8.79
C LEU A 163 -19.70 2.15 9.62
N MET A 164 -20.20 3.18 8.96
CA MET A 164 -20.91 4.30 9.57
C MET A 164 -22.19 4.62 8.79
N PRO A 165 -23.24 5.18 9.43
CA PRO A 165 -24.49 5.50 8.74
C PRO A 165 -24.30 6.47 7.59
N ALA A 166 -24.92 6.18 6.44
CA ALA A 166 -24.85 7.04 5.27
C ALA A 166 -25.52 8.39 5.52
N ASN A 167 -24.84 9.48 5.18
CA ASN A 167 -25.33 10.86 5.29
C ASN A 167 -25.78 11.27 6.71
N ASP A 168 -25.40 10.52 7.73
CA ASP A 168 -25.70 10.87 9.13
C ASP A 168 -24.58 11.75 9.70
N GLN A 169 -24.75 13.05 9.57
CA GLN A 169 -23.75 14.01 10.05
C GLN A 169 -23.57 14.01 11.57
N ALA A 170 -24.60 13.68 12.33
CA ALA A 170 -24.50 13.60 13.77
C ALA A 170 -23.64 12.39 14.21
N ALA A 171 -23.89 11.23 13.63
CA ALA A 171 -23.13 10.02 13.91
C ALA A 171 -21.69 10.07 13.36
N THR A 172 -21.46 10.81 12.28
CA THR A 172 -20.15 10.90 11.60
C THR A 172 -19.34 12.15 11.98
N GLY A 173 -19.78 12.91 12.98
CA GLY A 173 -19.10 14.15 13.39
C GLY A 173 -19.07 15.21 12.28
N GLY A 174 -20.12 15.28 11.46
CA GLY A 174 -20.24 16.22 10.36
C GLY A 174 -19.43 15.86 9.11
N LEU A 175 -19.18 14.57 8.86
CA LEU A 175 -18.54 14.14 7.63
C LEU A 175 -19.41 14.47 6.41
N PHE A 176 -18.84 15.16 5.46
CA PHE A 176 -19.50 15.53 4.21
C PHE A 176 -18.50 15.51 3.05
N THR A 177 -18.93 15.08 1.88
CA THR A 177 -18.06 14.96 0.68
C THR A 177 -16.66 14.41 0.97
N PRO A 178 -16.56 13.22 1.58
CA PRO A 178 -15.27 12.66 1.96
C PRO A 178 -14.44 12.34 0.72
N SER A 179 -13.12 12.60 0.80
CA SER A 179 -12.25 12.49 -0.38
C SER A 179 -11.05 11.57 -0.18
N GLY A 180 -10.48 11.50 1.01
CA GLY A 180 -9.34 10.66 1.31
C GLY A 180 -9.54 9.82 2.57
N ILE A 181 -8.95 8.63 2.61
CA ILE A 181 -8.99 7.70 3.73
C ILE A 181 -7.58 7.17 4.03
N ALA A 182 -7.22 7.10 5.31
CA ALA A 182 -5.95 6.53 5.77
C ALA A 182 -6.11 5.86 7.14
N PHE A 183 -5.20 4.91 7.44
CA PHE A 183 -5.03 4.39 8.80
C PHE A 183 -3.89 5.12 9.48
N GLY A 184 -4.12 5.58 10.69
CA GLY A 184 -3.10 6.25 11.50
C GLY A 184 -2.19 5.28 12.24
N PRO A 185 -1.12 5.81 12.87
CA PRO A 185 -0.20 5.01 13.68
C PRO A 185 -0.89 4.34 14.88
N ASP A 186 -2.04 4.87 15.32
CA ASP A 186 -2.88 4.29 16.39
C ASP A 186 -3.85 3.19 15.88
N GLY A 187 -3.78 2.87 14.58
CA GLY A 187 -4.69 1.92 13.93
C GLY A 187 -6.09 2.46 13.69
N ASN A 188 -6.41 3.70 14.07
CA ASN A 188 -7.70 4.31 13.79
C ASN A 188 -7.82 4.73 12.31
N LEU A 189 -9.07 4.93 11.89
CA LEU A 189 -9.43 5.35 10.56
C LEU A 189 -9.53 6.87 10.50
N TYR A 190 -8.86 7.49 9.55
CA TYR A 190 -8.87 8.93 9.30
C TYR A 190 -9.51 9.22 7.95
N ILE A 191 -10.41 10.19 7.91
CA ILE A 191 -11.15 10.56 6.71
C ILE A 191 -11.16 12.08 6.55
N SER A 192 -10.69 12.55 5.40
CA SER A 192 -10.80 13.96 5.00
C SER A 192 -12.18 14.26 4.42
N GLY A 193 -12.66 15.48 4.65
CA GLY A 193 -13.93 15.93 4.08
C GLY A 193 -14.42 17.23 4.68
N GLY A 194 -15.58 17.68 4.20
CA GLY A 194 -16.23 18.91 4.61
C GLY A 194 -16.39 19.89 3.44
N THR A 195 -17.44 20.70 3.44
CA THR A 195 -17.75 21.66 2.36
C THR A 195 -18.04 23.07 2.82
N SER A 196 -18.10 23.29 4.13
CA SER A 196 -18.49 24.59 4.69
C SER A 196 -17.51 25.07 5.76
N PRO A 197 -17.45 26.38 5.97
CA PRO A 197 -16.68 27.00 7.03
C PRO A 197 -16.84 26.28 8.37
N GLY A 198 -15.71 26.01 9.02
CA GLY A 198 -15.66 25.29 10.31
C GLY A 198 -15.82 23.76 10.22
N ASN A 199 -16.11 23.20 9.03
CA ASN A 199 -16.32 21.77 8.81
C ASN A 199 -15.27 21.09 7.91
N LEU A 200 -14.24 21.84 7.50
CA LEU A 200 -13.14 21.34 6.66
C LEU A 200 -12.05 20.71 7.53
N GLY A 201 -11.67 19.47 7.22
CA GLY A 201 -10.57 18.81 7.93
C GLY A 201 -10.64 17.29 7.91
N VAL A 202 -9.94 16.69 8.84
CA VAL A 202 -9.80 15.24 8.96
C VAL A 202 -10.41 14.75 10.26
N ARG A 203 -11.28 13.78 10.17
CA ARG A 203 -11.97 13.13 11.29
C ARG A 203 -11.39 11.77 11.56
N ARG A 204 -11.42 11.37 12.83
CA ARG A 204 -10.93 10.06 13.27
C ARG A 204 -12.08 9.19 13.76
N TYR A 205 -12.00 7.90 13.36
CA TYR A 205 -13.03 6.90 13.65
C TYR A 205 -12.40 5.60 14.14
N ASN A 206 -13.16 4.87 14.94
CA ASN A 206 -12.81 3.48 15.25
C ASN A 206 -13.01 2.61 14.00
N PRO A 207 -12.00 1.88 13.53
CA PRO A 207 -12.08 1.13 12.28
C PRO A 207 -12.96 -0.12 12.35
N THR A 208 -13.32 -0.57 13.57
CA THR A 208 -14.15 -1.76 13.77
C THR A 208 -15.63 -1.40 13.91
N THR A 209 -15.93 -0.33 14.64
CA THR A 209 -17.31 0.04 14.97
C THR A 209 -17.83 1.22 14.16
N GLY A 210 -16.97 1.96 13.45
CA GLY A 210 -17.32 3.20 12.77
C GLY A 210 -17.60 4.39 13.68
N ALA A 211 -17.45 4.21 15.00
CA ALA A 211 -17.73 5.26 15.96
C ALA A 211 -16.80 6.47 15.73
N PHE A 212 -17.41 7.65 15.63
CA PHE A 212 -16.68 8.92 15.60
C PHE A 212 -15.92 9.12 16.91
N ILE A 213 -14.63 9.43 16.82
CA ILE A 213 -13.76 9.69 17.97
C ILE A 213 -13.65 11.19 18.18
N ASP A 214 -13.12 11.89 17.17
CA ASP A 214 -12.91 13.34 17.22
C ASP A 214 -12.71 13.96 15.83
N PHE A 215 -12.73 15.28 15.80
CA PHE A 215 -12.28 16.08 14.68
C PHE A 215 -10.78 16.30 14.86
N PHE A 216 -9.97 15.38 14.31
CA PHE A 216 -8.54 15.29 14.57
C PHE A 216 -7.77 16.52 14.08
N ALA A 217 -7.96 16.92 12.82
CA ALA A 217 -7.22 18.03 12.20
C ALA A 217 -8.18 18.96 11.47
N LYS A 218 -8.18 20.25 11.86
CA LYS A 218 -8.96 21.29 11.20
C LYS A 218 -8.04 22.10 10.28
N SER A 219 -8.54 22.46 9.11
CA SER A 219 -7.75 23.24 8.15
C SER A 219 -7.37 24.64 8.64
N GLY A 220 -8.08 25.15 9.65
CA GLY A 220 -7.82 26.49 10.23
C GLY A 220 -8.21 27.66 9.34
N ASN A 221 -8.42 27.42 8.05
CA ASN A 221 -8.94 28.37 7.08
C ASN A 221 -9.94 27.64 6.17
N ASP A 222 -11.11 28.20 6.03
CA ASP A 222 -12.23 27.63 5.30
C ASP A 222 -12.02 27.51 3.78
N ASP A 223 -10.92 28.06 3.27
CA ASP A 223 -10.55 27.91 1.86
C ASP A 223 -9.83 26.59 1.55
N TYR A 224 -9.26 25.90 2.54
CA TYR A 224 -8.46 24.69 2.30
C TYR A 224 -9.31 23.42 2.37
N VAL A 225 -9.97 23.08 1.27
CA VAL A 225 -10.72 21.83 1.15
C VAL A 225 -9.77 20.64 1.20
N PRO A 226 -9.84 19.79 2.25
CA PRO A 226 -8.97 18.63 2.38
C PRO A 226 -9.40 17.52 1.40
N ILE A 227 -8.45 16.98 0.64
CA ILE A 227 -8.70 15.95 -0.36
C ILE A 227 -7.96 14.67 0.04
N GLY A 228 -6.80 14.38 -0.55
CA GLY A 228 -6.01 13.21 -0.22
C GLY A 228 -5.30 13.34 1.12
N ILE A 229 -5.17 12.23 1.84
CA ILE A 229 -4.44 12.17 3.12
C ILE A 229 -3.50 10.97 3.19
N ALA A 230 -2.36 11.17 3.86
CA ALA A 230 -1.47 10.07 4.22
C ALA A 230 -0.71 10.40 5.51
N PHE A 231 -0.33 9.35 6.25
CA PHE A 231 0.67 9.49 7.31
C PHE A 231 2.07 9.33 6.74
N GLY A 232 2.96 10.23 7.12
CA GLY A 232 4.35 10.21 6.71
C GLY A 232 5.21 9.23 7.52
N PRO A 233 6.47 9.03 7.10
CA PRO A 233 7.43 8.23 7.86
C PRO A 233 7.72 8.77 9.27
N ASP A 234 7.44 10.05 9.50
CA ASP A 234 7.52 10.76 10.77
C ASP A 234 6.27 10.63 11.64
N ASN A 235 5.30 9.81 11.19
CA ASN A 235 3.97 9.62 11.77
C ASN A 235 3.05 10.85 11.71
N ASN A 236 3.45 11.98 11.19
CA ASN A 236 2.57 13.14 11.04
C ASN A 236 1.58 12.94 9.90
N LEU A 237 0.44 13.63 10.00
CA LEU A 237 -0.60 13.58 8.97
C LEU A 237 -0.33 14.66 7.91
N TYR A 238 -0.37 14.27 6.65
CA TYR A 238 -0.23 15.13 5.48
C TYR A 238 -1.56 15.17 4.72
N VAL A 239 -1.97 16.37 4.36
CA VAL A 239 -3.28 16.63 3.73
C VAL A 239 -3.08 17.46 2.47
N ALA A 240 -3.37 16.89 1.31
CA ALA A 240 -3.49 17.63 0.06
C ALA A 240 -4.77 18.46 0.07
N THR A 241 -4.70 19.72 -0.36
CA THR A 241 -5.87 20.59 -0.41
C THR A 241 -6.18 21.05 -1.81
N GLY A 242 -7.44 21.28 -2.13
CA GLY A 242 -7.86 21.84 -3.41
C GLY A 242 -7.22 23.18 -3.78
N PHE A 243 -6.45 23.78 -2.86
CA PHE A 243 -5.74 25.06 -3.03
C PHE A 243 -4.25 24.92 -3.31
N SER A 244 -3.85 23.83 -3.95
CA SER A 244 -2.48 23.68 -4.47
C SER A 244 -1.37 23.74 -3.41
N ASN A 245 -1.63 23.15 -2.24
CA ASN A 245 -0.65 22.97 -1.18
C ASN A 245 -0.83 21.61 -0.48
N VAL A 246 0.13 21.27 0.40
CA VAL A 246 0.02 20.14 1.32
C VAL A 246 0.24 20.65 2.73
N MET A 247 -0.75 20.50 3.59
CA MET A 247 -0.67 20.83 5.01
C MET A 247 -0.11 19.63 5.80
N ARG A 248 0.62 19.93 6.88
CA ARG A 248 1.10 18.91 7.82
C ARG A 248 0.55 19.18 9.22
N PHE A 249 0.10 18.10 9.85
CA PHE A 249 -0.46 18.11 11.20
C PHE A 249 0.28 17.16 12.10
N ASN A 250 0.57 17.59 13.31
CA ASN A 250 1.27 16.79 14.30
C ASN A 250 0.42 15.59 14.75
N TYR A 251 1.03 14.42 14.78
CA TYR A 251 0.48 13.28 15.48
C TYR A 251 1.19 13.13 16.84
N PRO A 252 0.46 12.89 17.98
CA PRO A 252 -0.96 12.50 18.04
C PRO A 252 -1.95 13.66 18.27
N THR A 253 -1.54 14.92 18.23
CA THR A 253 -2.34 16.05 18.71
C THR A 253 -3.31 16.65 17.67
N GLY A 254 -3.08 16.41 16.38
CA GLY A 254 -3.83 17.05 15.29
C GLY A 254 -3.56 18.54 15.13
N ALA A 255 -2.57 19.08 15.83
CA ALA A 255 -2.19 20.48 15.71
C ALA A 255 -1.56 20.79 14.34
N PHE A 256 -1.99 21.89 13.72
CA PHE A 256 -1.37 22.37 12.48
C PHE A 256 0.12 22.69 12.75
N MET A 257 0.99 22.22 11.89
CA MET A 257 2.43 22.49 11.95
C MET A 257 2.84 23.54 10.93
N ASP A 258 2.61 23.24 9.66
CA ASP A 258 3.03 24.09 8.55
C ASP A 258 2.32 23.72 7.23
N PHE A 259 2.59 24.52 6.20
CA PHE A 259 2.38 24.14 4.82
C PHE A 259 3.63 23.41 4.34
N PHE A 260 3.64 22.08 4.48
CA PHE A 260 4.77 21.24 4.10
C PHE A 260 5.16 21.44 2.64
N VAL A 261 4.16 21.49 1.74
CA VAL A 261 4.32 22.02 0.39
C VAL A 261 3.57 23.35 0.35
N PRO A 262 4.28 24.48 0.19
CA PRO A 262 3.64 25.79 0.14
C PRO A 262 2.77 25.95 -1.10
N LEU A 263 1.93 26.96 -1.10
CA LEU A 263 1.01 27.25 -2.21
C LEU A 263 1.76 27.27 -3.54
N SER A 264 1.29 26.46 -4.47
CA SER A 264 1.89 26.26 -5.81
C SER A 264 3.38 25.91 -5.80
N GLY A 265 3.89 25.33 -4.71
CA GLY A 265 5.27 24.87 -4.60
C GLY A 265 5.60 23.87 -5.71
N GLY A 266 6.67 24.13 -6.48
CA GLY A 266 7.03 23.31 -7.65
C GLY A 266 5.96 23.29 -8.76
N GLY A 267 5.04 24.27 -8.80
CA GLY A 267 3.92 24.32 -9.73
C GLY A 267 2.79 23.35 -9.38
N LEU A 268 2.65 22.92 -8.12
CA LEU A 268 1.52 22.09 -7.69
C LEU A 268 0.20 22.79 -7.98
N SER A 269 -0.73 22.09 -8.63
CA SER A 269 -2.02 22.65 -9.03
C SER A 269 -3.13 21.60 -8.93
N GLU A 270 -4.14 21.90 -8.11
CA GLU A 270 -5.24 20.98 -7.77
C GLU A 270 -4.75 19.57 -7.40
N PRO A 271 -4.01 19.42 -6.28
CA PRO A 271 -3.61 18.11 -5.81
C PRO A 271 -4.82 17.28 -5.37
N PHE A 272 -4.84 16.01 -5.79
CA PHE A 272 -5.95 15.13 -5.46
C PHE A 272 -5.52 14.06 -4.46
N HIS A 273 -4.46 13.34 -4.73
CA HIS A 273 -3.96 12.26 -3.89
C HIS A 273 -2.49 12.43 -3.58
N LEU A 274 -2.05 11.87 -2.47
CA LEU A 274 -0.66 11.87 -2.08
C LEU A 274 -0.26 10.52 -1.46
N THR A 275 1.00 10.19 -1.61
CA THR A 275 1.60 9.02 -0.97
C THR A 275 3.09 9.27 -0.71
N PHE A 276 3.64 8.61 0.29
CA PHE A 276 5.08 8.58 0.46
C PHE A 276 5.70 7.46 -0.35
N ALA A 277 6.79 7.78 -1.03
CA ALA A 277 7.51 6.78 -1.79
C ALA A 277 8.02 5.69 -0.86
N THR A 278 7.49 4.50 -1.03
CA THR A 278 8.13 3.29 -0.53
C THR A 278 9.26 2.98 -1.51
N GLY A 279 10.45 2.68 -1.04
CA GLY A 279 11.48 2.15 -1.96
C GLY A 279 10.90 0.97 -2.75
N PRO A 280 11.53 0.57 -3.87
CA PRO A 280 11.11 -0.63 -4.56
C PRO A 280 10.90 -1.71 -3.51
N SER A 281 9.77 -2.40 -3.61
CA SER A 281 9.57 -3.61 -2.80
C SER A 281 10.79 -4.46 -3.08
N SER A 282 11.72 -4.54 -2.11
CA SER A 282 12.97 -5.24 -2.35
C SER A 282 12.64 -6.69 -2.61
N THR A 283 12.72 -7.09 -3.87
CA THR A 283 12.65 -8.49 -4.24
C THR A 283 13.97 -9.10 -3.83
N LEU A 284 14.00 -9.69 -2.65
CA LEU A 284 15.16 -10.47 -2.22
C LEU A 284 14.99 -11.87 -2.77
N THR A 285 15.83 -12.22 -3.73
CA THR A 285 15.96 -13.62 -4.16
C THR A 285 16.81 -14.34 -3.13
N TYR A 286 16.19 -15.21 -2.37
CA TYR A 286 16.86 -16.00 -1.35
C TYR A 286 16.95 -17.45 -1.77
N THR A 287 18.16 -18.02 -1.77
CA THR A 287 18.37 -19.43 -2.03
C THR A 287 18.41 -20.17 -0.70
N LEU A 288 17.40 -20.96 -0.44
CA LEU A 288 17.38 -21.90 0.66
C LEU A 288 17.90 -23.24 0.14
N GLN A 289 19.02 -23.70 0.67
CA GLN A 289 19.55 -25.02 0.35
C GLN A 289 19.26 -25.98 1.49
N ARG A 290 18.75 -27.14 1.18
CA ARG A 290 18.48 -28.22 2.12
C ARG A 290 19.41 -29.39 1.87
N ASP A 291 19.94 -29.96 2.94
CA ASP A 291 20.54 -31.29 2.96
C ASP A 291 19.43 -32.33 3.08
N CYS A 292 19.36 -33.27 2.15
CA CYS A 292 18.33 -34.30 2.14
C CYS A 292 18.53 -35.40 3.22
N LEU A 293 19.62 -35.36 3.96
CA LEU A 293 20.02 -36.42 4.88
C LEU A 293 19.79 -36.12 6.36
N ASN A 294 19.47 -34.89 6.77
CA ASN A 294 19.36 -34.56 8.19
C ASN A 294 17.98 -34.07 8.60
N ASN A 295 17.27 -34.93 9.31
CA ASN A 295 16.15 -34.60 10.16
C ASN A 295 16.70 -34.01 11.48
N LEU A 296 16.88 -32.70 11.56
CA LEU A 296 17.11 -32.04 12.84
C LEU A 296 15.86 -31.23 13.18
N ASP A 297 15.11 -31.75 14.16
CA ASP A 297 14.07 -31.00 14.83
C ASP A 297 14.69 -29.92 15.71
N ASP A 298 14.71 -28.70 15.24
CA ASP A 298 15.03 -27.54 16.06
C ASP A 298 13.73 -26.86 16.52
N PRO A 299 13.49 -26.70 17.81
CA PRO A 299 12.33 -26.00 18.36
C PRO A 299 12.35 -24.48 18.13
N GLY A 300 13.35 -23.96 17.42
CA GLY A 300 13.50 -22.53 17.15
C GLY A 300 12.48 -21.94 16.18
N MET A 301 12.84 -20.83 15.59
CA MET A 301 12.00 -20.06 14.68
C MET A 301 11.55 -20.90 13.47
N ARG A 302 10.27 -21.09 13.32
CA ARG A 302 9.70 -21.83 12.19
C ARG A 302 9.36 -20.87 11.05
N TRP A 303 9.95 -21.13 9.90
CA TRP A 303 9.55 -20.52 8.63
C TRP A 303 8.50 -21.41 7.99
N GLN A 304 7.35 -20.86 7.69
CA GLN A 304 6.28 -21.52 6.97
C GLN A 304 6.07 -20.79 5.65
N ILE A 305 5.95 -21.54 4.56
CA ILE A 305 5.58 -21.03 3.25
C ILE A 305 4.27 -21.69 2.88
N GLU A 306 3.21 -20.91 2.96
CA GLU A 306 1.85 -21.38 2.76
C GLU A 306 1.05 -20.37 1.96
N GLY A 307 0.36 -20.80 0.89
CA GLY A 307 -0.56 -19.94 0.14
C GLY A 307 0.05 -18.64 -0.37
N GLY A 308 1.31 -18.65 -0.80
CA GLY A 308 2.01 -17.44 -1.24
C GLY A 308 2.62 -16.59 -0.13
N LYS A 309 2.57 -17.03 1.12
CA LYS A 309 3.03 -16.29 2.30
C LYS A 309 4.25 -16.94 2.94
N VAL A 310 5.15 -16.11 3.44
CA VAL A 310 6.23 -16.53 4.34
C VAL A 310 5.86 -16.12 5.75
N LEU A 311 5.75 -17.09 6.64
CA LEU A 311 5.42 -16.89 8.04
C LEU A 311 6.67 -17.14 8.89
N VAL A 312 6.90 -16.30 9.89
CA VAL A 312 7.91 -16.50 10.92
C VAL A 312 7.20 -16.53 12.26
N ASN A 313 7.28 -17.66 12.96
CA ASN A 313 6.52 -17.90 14.20
C ASN A 313 5.00 -17.64 14.05
N GLY A 314 4.43 -18.01 12.90
CA GLY A 314 3.03 -17.77 12.58
C GLY A 314 2.69 -16.35 12.14
N MET A 315 3.63 -15.44 12.15
CA MET A 315 3.43 -14.07 11.72
C MET A 315 3.84 -13.90 10.25
N HIS A 316 2.95 -13.35 9.43
CA HIS A 316 3.19 -13.09 8.02
C HIS A 316 4.24 -11.97 7.85
N VAL A 317 5.40 -12.29 7.31
CA VAL A 317 6.53 -11.34 7.18
C VAL A 317 6.88 -11.02 5.74
N ALA A 318 6.53 -11.88 4.79
CA ALA A 318 6.79 -11.66 3.37
C ALA A 318 5.84 -12.49 2.50
N ASP A 319 5.69 -12.08 1.24
CA ASP A 319 5.05 -12.89 0.20
C ASP A 319 6.13 -13.52 -0.70
N TYR A 320 5.79 -14.61 -1.37
CA TYR A 320 6.66 -15.18 -2.39
C TYR A 320 5.91 -15.35 -3.72
N SER A 321 6.61 -15.10 -4.82
CA SER A 321 6.03 -15.24 -6.16
C SER A 321 6.38 -16.56 -6.84
N SER A 322 7.45 -17.20 -6.41
CA SER A 322 7.88 -18.47 -7.00
C SER A 322 8.69 -19.31 -6.03
N VAL A 323 8.44 -20.60 -6.06
CA VAL A 323 9.23 -21.61 -5.37
C VAL A 323 9.72 -22.60 -6.42
N LYS A 324 11.03 -22.72 -6.60
CA LYS A 324 11.63 -23.72 -7.47
C LYS A 324 12.25 -24.83 -6.64
N ARG A 325 11.67 -26.01 -6.74
CA ARG A 325 12.23 -27.22 -6.14
C ARG A 325 13.25 -27.84 -7.12
N VAL A 326 14.46 -28.05 -6.66
CA VAL A 326 15.45 -28.89 -7.36
C VAL A 326 15.43 -30.24 -6.70
N SER A 327 15.18 -31.29 -7.47
CA SER A 327 15.10 -32.67 -6.96
C SER A 327 16.43 -33.07 -6.32
N CYS A 328 16.34 -33.76 -5.20
CA CYS A 328 17.48 -34.46 -4.62
C CYS A 328 17.89 -35.60 -5.57
N GLY A 329 19.17 -35.66 -5.94
CA GLY A 329 19.71 -36.74 -6.79
C GLY A 329 19.75 -38.09 -6.03
N THR A 330 20.19 -39.16 -6.66
CA THR A 330 20.19 -40.53 -6.15
C THR A 330 21.45 -40.92 -5.36
N THR A 331 22.35 -40.01 -5.06
CA THR A 331 23.61 -40.26 -4.36
C THR A 331 23.62 -39.62 -2.97
N GLU A 332 24.47 -40.09 -2.08
CA GLU A 332 24.55 -39.75 -0.67
C GLU A 332 24.84 -38.28 -0.31
N GLN A 333 24.95 -37.43 -1.26
CA GLN A 333 25.12 -35.96 -1.11
C GLN A 333 23.98 -35.18 -1.78
N ASN A 334 22.78 -35.44 -1.38
CA ASN A 334 21.61 -34.89 -2.02
C ASN A 334 21.21 -33.53 -1.41
N THR A 335 21.45 -32.47 -2.13
CA THR A 335 21.05 -31.10 -1.77
C THR A 335 19.81 -30.70 -2.56
N ALA A 336 18.72 -30.39 -1.90
CA ALA A 336 17.60 -29.71 -2.54
C ALA A 336 17.80 -28.18 -2.42
N GLN A 337 17.75 -27.49 -3.53
CA GLN A 337 17.75 -26.05 -3.55
C GLN A 337 16.32 -25.54 -3.66
N LEU A 338 15.93 -24.69 -2.74
CA LEU A 338 14.69 -23.96 -2.80
C LEU A 338 15.00 -22.49 -3.08
N TRP A 339 14.53 -22.01 -4.22
CA TRP A 339 14.60 -20.59 -4.56
C TRP A 339 13.28 -19.93 -4.16
N VAL A 340 13.34 -18.98 -3.25
CA VAL A 340 12.19 -18.21 -2.80
C VAL A 340 12.45 -16.74 -3.09
N THR A 341 11.61 -16.16 -3.91
CA THR A 341 11.59 -14.72 -4.09
C THR A 341 10.69 -14.14 -3.02
N LEU A 342 11.27 -13.42 -2.08
CA LEU A 342 10.57 -12.85 -0.94
C LEU A 342 10.19 -11.40 -1.22
N PHE A 343 8.92 -11.08 -1.02
CA PHE A 343 8.41 -9.71 -1.01
C PHE A 343 8.13 -9.35 0.44
N PHE A 344 8.98 -8.53 1.02
CA PHE A 344 8.78 -8.11 2.41
C PHE A 344 7.60 -7.16 2.53
N LEU A 345 6.75 -7.43 3.52
CA LEU A 345 5.58 -6.62 3.81
C LEU A 345 6.00 -5.38 4.62
N GLY A 346 5.59 -4.22 4.10
CA GLY A 346 5.82 -2.95 4.75
C GLY A 346 7.17 -2.28 4.41
N ALA A 347 7.28 -1.02 4.82
CA ALA A 347 8.44 -0.17 4.53
C ALA A 347 9.71 -0.59 5.28
N ASN A 348 9.58 -1.39 6.34
CA ASN A 348 10.67 -1.84 7.20
C ASN A 348 10.58 -3.35 7.44
N PRO A 349 11.07 -4.19 6.52
CA PRO A 349 11.28 -5.59 6.86
C PRO A 349 12.25 -5.68 8.04
N PRO A 350 12.17 -6.73 8.86
CA PRO A 350 13.03 -6.87 10.04
C PRO A 350 14.48 -6.75 9.63
N GLU A 351 15.21 -5.86 10.31
CA GLU A 351 16.63 -5.60 10.03
C GLU A 351 17.51 -6.80 10.36
N ASN A 352 17.06 -7.62 11.30
CA ASN A 352 17.78 -8.80 11.76
C ASN A 352 16.84 -10.00 11.80
N MET A 353 17.26 -11.08 11.17
CA MET A 353 16.59 -12.38 11.23
C MET A 353 17.62 -13.42 11.63
N THR A 354 17.24 -14.31 12.54
CA THR A 354 18.10 -15.42 12.95
C THR A 354 17.56 -16.70 12.31
N LEU A 355 18.39 -17.43 11.59
CA LEU A 355 18.05 -18.75 11.06
C LEU A 355 18.33 -19.81 12.12
N HIS A 356 17.31 -20.59 12.43
CA HIS A 356 17.40 -21.75 13.30
C HIS A 356 16.91 -23.00 12.57
N GLY A 357 17.71 -24.03 12.58
CA GLY A 357 17.35 -25.43 12.30
C GLY A 357 16.75 -25.82 10.94
N ALA A 358 16.72 -27.09 10.66
CA ALA A 358 16.25 -27.68 9.43
C ALA A 358 14.92 -28.42 9.59
N HIS A 359 13.92 -28.23 8.68
CA HIS A 359 12.67 -28.98 8.69
C HIS A 359 12.35 -29.68 7.39
N ASP A 360 11.64 -30.80 7.50
CA ASP A 360 11.32 -31.67 6.40
C ASP A 360 10.17 -31.14 5.52
N PHE A 361 10.31 -31.31 4.22
CA PHE A 361 9.19 -31.13 3.30
C PHE A 361 8.42 -32.46 3.31
N GLY A 362 7.22 -32.43 3.84
CA GLY A 362 6.35 -33.62 3.87
C GLY A 362 6.21 -34.26 2.49
N SER A 363 6.02 -35.55 2.46
CA SER A 363 5.93 -36.42 1.26
C SER A 363 4.77 -36.08 0.31
N GLY A 364 3.95 -35.09 0.62
CA GLY A 364 2.76 -34.67 -0.16
C GLY A 364 2.94 -33.50 -1.08
N GLY A 365 4.12 -32.94 -1.20
CA GLY A 365 4.36 -31.78 -2.08
C GLY A 365 3.98 -30.41 -1.49
N GLU A 366 3.45 -30.38 -0.30
CA GLU A 366 3.22 -29.14 0.46
C GLU A 366 4.48 -28.74 1.22
N ILE A 367 4.84 -27.47 1.09
CA ILE A 367 5.99 -26.89 1.81
C ILE A 367 5.50 -26.55 3.22
N GLY A 368 5.68 -27.47 4.17
CA GLY A 368 5.22 -27.28 5.53
C GLY A 368 6.08 -26.35 6.37
N SER A 369 7.41 -26.44 6.31
CA SER A 369 8.33 -25.54 6.99
C SER A 369 9.69 -25.58 6.32
N VAL A 370 10.36 -24.45 6.23
CA VAL A 370 11.67 -24.33 5.60
C VAL A 370 12.72 -24.17 6.67
N SER A 371 13.58 -25.11 6.75
CA SER A 371 14.85 -24.90 7.35
C SER A 371 15.94 -25.26 6.36
N ALA A 372 16.93 -24.47 6.33
CA ALA A 372 17.95 -24.52 5.33
C ALA A 372 19.09 -25.43 5.81
N ALA A 373 19.39 -26.46 5.11
CA ALA A 373 20.62 -27.18 5.32
C ALA A 373 21.33 -27.39 3.99
N SER A 374 22.17 -26.48 3.68
CA SER A 374 23.31 -26.68 2.79
C SER A 374 24.58 -26.58 3.62
N GLN A 375 25.72 -26.88 3.03
CA GLN A 375 27.00 -26.57 3.68
C GLN A 375 27.08 -25.07 4.04
N ALA A 376 26.54 -24.18 3.20
CA ALA A 376 26.45 -22.75 3.47
C ALA A 376 25.53 -22.45 4.66
N TYR A 377 24.44 -23.22 4.83
CA TYR A 377 23.53 -23.06 5.95
C TYR A 377 24.11 -23.60 7.25
N SER A 378 24.69 -24.80 7.23
CA SER A 378 25.34 -25.36 8.42
C SER A 378 26.42 -24.42 8.95
N ALA A 379 27.14 -23.70 8.07
CA ALA A 379 28.09 -22.67 8.43
C ALA A 379 27.45 -21.40 9.01
N ASN A 380 26.14 -21.22 8.85
CA ASN A 380 25.42 -20.01 9.19
C ASN A 380 24.32 -20.21 10.25
N ILE A 381 24.16 -21.43 10.79
CA ILE A 381 23.28 -21.70 11.93
C ILE A 381 23.64 -20.77 13.09
N GLY A 382 22.63 -20.08 13.62
CA GLY A 382 22.82 -19.12 14.70
C GLY A 382 23.36 -17.77 14.30
N LYS A 383 23.71 -17.55 13.04
CA LYS A 383 24.10 -16.21 12.55
C LYS A 383 22.87 -15.35 12.28
N GLN A 384 23.04 -14.07 12.53
CA GLN A 384 22.00 -13.10 12.24
C GLN A 384 22.08 -12.66 10.77
N PHE A 385 20.91 -12.51 10.16
CA PHE A 385 20.80 -11.88 8.86
C PHE A 385 20.56 -10.40 9.06
N LYS A 386 21.48 -9.59 8.57
CA LYS A 386 21.35 -8.14 8.60
C LYS A 386 21.02 -7.64 7.20
N ARG A 387 19.98 -6.86 7.11
CA ARG A 387 19.66 -6.12 5.89
C ARG A 387 20.44 -4.81 5.87
N VAL A 388 21.13 -4.55 4.75
CA VAL A 388 21.72 -3.25 4.45
C VAL A 388 21.22 -2.84 3.08
N GLY A 389 20.32 -1.86 3.04
CA GLY A 389 19.61 -1.50 1.81
C GLY A 389 18.78 -2.68 1.30
N ASP A 390 18.99 -3.06 0.05
CA ASP A 390 18.31 -4.19 -0.60
C ASP A 390 19.12 -5.50 -0.54
N THR A 391 20.22 -5.52 0.21
CA THR A 391 21.08 -6.70 0.34
C THR A 391 20.90 -7.33 1.71
N LEU A 392 20.62 -8.63 1.71
CA LEU A 392 20.65 -9.45 2.92
C LEU A 392 22.06 -9.98 3.09
N THR A 393 22.71 -9.63 4.21
CA THR A 393 24.03 -10.15 4.58
C THR A 393 23.90 -11.07 5.78
N ILE A 394 24.72 -12.11 5.79
CA ILE A 394 24.88 -13.02 6.93
C ILE A 394 26.09 -12.53 7.70
N GLY A 395 25.87 -12.07 8.90
CA GLY A 395 26.92 -11.54 9.79
C GLY A 395 27.11 -12.35 11.04
#